data_7d54a0c0a6e5c667b1943ccca1d92cec
#
_entry.id   7d54a0c0a6e5c667b1943ccca1d92cec
#
_cell.length_a   1.000
_cell.length_b   1.000
_cell.length_c   1.000
_cell.angle_alpha   90.00
_cell.angle_beta   90.00
_cell.angle_gamma   90.00
#
_symmetry.space_group_name_H-M   'P 1'
#
loop_
_entity.id
_entity.type
_entity.pdbx_description
1 polymer ?
#
loop_
_entity_poly.entity_id
_entity_poly.type
_entity_poly.pdbx_seq_one_letter_code
_entity_poly.pdbx_strand_id
1 'polypeptide(L)' 'MRAEGYTKRRQPLGDWEIEIETYQAGDVFYCSINNVDPGARFARAEGATREEAERKALEKAEKYIKQTRRFTTG' A
#
# COMPACT_ATOMS: atom_id res chain seq x y z
N MET A 1 4.74 -1.08 -22.25
CA MET A 1 3.42 -0.99 -21.64
C MET A 1 3.28 0.31 -20.87
N ARG A 2 2.12 0.92 -20.95
CA ARG A 2 1.91 2.19 -20.28
C ARG A 2 0.98 2.01 -19.10
N ALA A 3 1.40 2.49 -17.93
CA ALA A 3 0.54 2.50 -16.76
C ALA A 3 -0.42 3.69 -16.86
N GLU A 4 -1.69 3.45 -16.63
CA GLU A 4 -2.70 4.49 -16.72
C GLU A 4 -3.30 4.73 -15.35
N GLY A 5 -3.85 5.93 -15.16
CA GLY A 5 -4.49 6.27 -13.91
C GLY A 5 -3.56 6.19 -12.73
N TYR A 6 -2.30 6.51 -12.93
CA TYR A 6 -1.32 6.48 -11.86
C TYR A 6 -1.63 7.58 -10.84
N THR A 7 -1.77 7.19 -9.59
CA THR A 7 -1.98 8.14 -8.50
C THR A 7 -1.04 7.80 -7.36
N LYS A 8 -0.68 8.83 -6.63
CA LYS A 8 0.21 8.69 -5.48
C LYS A 8 -0.23 9.67 -4.42
N ARG A 9 -0.42 9.18 -3.20
CA ARG A 9 -0.80 10.05 -2.11
C ARG A 9 -0.17 9.56 -0.82
N ARG A 10 -0.04 10.44 0.14
CA ARG A 10 0.49 10.11 1.46
C ARG A 10 -0.62 10.19 2.47
N GLN A 11 -0.57 9.32 3.46
CA GLN A 11 -1.50 9.38 4.57
C GLN A 11 -0.91 8.64 5.76
N PRO A 12 -1.38 8.96 6.96
CA PRO A 12 -0.91 8.22 8.13
C PRO A 12 -1.61 6.87 8.22
N LEU A 13 -0.89 5.91 8.78
CA LEU A 13 -1.44 4.60 9.07
C LEU A 13 -0.84 4.16 10.40
N GLY A 14 -1.62 4.30 11.48
CA GLY A 14 -1.08 4.12 12.81
C GLY A 14 -0.06 5.20 13.09
N ASP A 15 1.12 4.80 13.52
CA ASP A 15 2.21 5.73 13.80
C ASP A 15 3.12 5.95 12.60
N TRP A 16 2.75 5.37 11.47
CA TRP A 16 3.57 5.41 10.27
C TRP A 16 3.00 6.41 9.29
N GLU A 17 3.87 7.00 8.50
CA GLU A 17 3.44 7.74 7.33
C GLU A 17 3.72 6.90 6.12
N ILE A 18 2.67 6.64 5.33
CA ILE A 18 2.79 5.77 4.17
C ILE A 18 2.47 6.52 2.90
N GLU A 19 2.96 5.97 1.80
CA GLU A 19 2.69 6.47 0.48
C GLU A 19 1.98 5.38 -0.30
N ILE A 20 0.82 5.70 -0.85
CA ILE A 20 0.00 4.75 -1.58
C ILE A 20 0.07 5.08 -3.05
N GLU A 21 0.55 4.13 -3.84
CA GLU A 21 0.65 4.28 -5.28
C GLU A 21 -0.32 3.31 -5.94
N THR A 22 -1.13 3.83 -6.86
CA THR A 22 -2.12 3.02 -7.56
C THR A 22 -2.01 3.29 -9.05
N TYR A 23 -2.08 2.24 -9.84
CA TYR A 23 -2.09 2.38 -11.28
C TYR A 23 -2.83 1.21 -11.90
N GLN A 24 -3.19 1.38 -13.17
CA GLN A 24 -3.90 0.37 -13.92
C GLN A 24 -3.02 -0.12 -15.06
N ALA A 25 -2.99 -1.43 -15.25
CA ALA A 25 -2.31 -2.04 -16.38
C ALA A 25 -3.24 -3.09 -16.94
N GLY A 26 -3.72 -2.87 -18.17
CA GLY A 26 -4.74 -3.74 -18.75
C GLY A 26 -6.03 -3.64 -17.96
N ASP A 27 -6.54 -4.77 -17.53
CA ASP A 27 -7.78 -4.83 -16.78
C ASP A 27 -7.56 -4.95 -15.29
N VAL A 28 -6.33 -4.75 -14.83
CA VAL A 28 -5.98 -4.98 -13.44
C VAL A 28 -5.47 -3.70 -12.81
N PHE A 29 -5.93 -3.41 -11.60
CA PHE A 29 -5.42 -2.30 -10.82
C PHE A 29 -4.40 -2.82 -9.82
N TYR A 30 -3.33 -2.07 -9.66
CA TYR A 30 -2.24 -2.42 -8.76
C TYR A 30 -2.08 -1.33 -7.73
N CYS A 31 -1.82 -1.74 -6.49
CA CYS A 31 -1.59 -0.79 -5.42
C CYS A 31 -0.38 -1.23 -4.63
N SER A 32 0.54 -0.32 -4.39
CA SER A 32 1.67 -0.60 -3.50
C SER A 32 1.72 0.45 -2.42
N ILE A 33 2.17 0.02 -1.24
CA ILE A 33 2.25 0.89 -0.09
C ILE A 33 3.69 0.90 0.40
N ASN A 34 4.25 2.09 0.49
CA ASN A 34 5.62 2.29 0.92
C ASN A 34 5.64 3.03 2.24
N ASN A 35 6.63 2.73 3.06
CA ASN A 35 6.92 3.53 4.22
C ASN A 35 7.70 4.74 3.74
N VAL A 36 7.25 5.94 4.08
CA VAL A 36 7.90 7.16 3.63
C VAL A 36 9.32 7.26 4.18
N ASP A 37 9.51 6.84 5.41
CA ASP A 37 10.81 6.85 6.04
C ASP A 37 11.01 5.50 6.72
N PRO A 38 11.84 4.63 6.17
CA PRO A 38 12.95 4.84 5.23
C PRO A 38 12.62 4.66 3.75
N GLY A 39 11.37 4.60 3.37
CA GLY A 39 11.04 4.55 1.96
C GLY A 39 11.06 3.15 1.37
N ALA A 40 10.63 2.18 2.12
CA ALA A 40 10.61 0.80 1.68
C ALA A 40 9.19 0.34 1.40
N ARG A 41 9.03 -0.39 0.30
CA ARG A 41 7.73 -0.99 -0.01
C ARG A 41 7.50 -2.17 0.92
N PHE A 42 6.34 -2.21 1.56
CA PHE A 42 6.06 -3.31 2.46
C PHE A 42 4.69 -3.93 2.24
N ALA A 43 3.89 -3.41 1.31
CA ALA A 43 2.60 -4.03 1.00
C ALA A 43 2.29 -3.80 -0.47
N ARG A 44 1.62 -4.78 -1.07
CA ARG A 44 1.27 -4.71 -2.46
C ARG A 44 0.06 -5.61 -2.70
N ALA A 45 -0.83 -5.16 -3.57
CA ALA A 45 -2.01 -5.95 -3.91
C ALA A 45 -2.51 -5.55 -5.28
N GLU A 46 -3.40 -6.37 -5.81
CA GLU A 46 -4.03 -6.08 -7.08
C GLU A 46 -5.50 -6.41 -6.99
N GLY A 47 -6.29 -5.85 -7.89
CA GLY A 47 -7.71 -6.09 -7.89
C GLY A 47 -8.35 -5.68 -9.20
N ALA A 48 -9.63 -5.98 -9.35
CA ALA A 48 -10.39 -5.62 -10.53
C ALA A 48 -10.77 -4.15 -10.55
N THR A 49 -10.72 -3.49 -9.40
CA THR A 49 -10.98 -2.06 -9.30
C THR A 49 -9.91 -1.43 -8.44
N ARG A 50 -9.80 -0.10 -8.58
CA ARG A 50 -8.85 0.64 -7.75
C ARG A 50 -9.16 0.47 -6.26
N GLU A 51 -10.43 0.55 -5.92
CA GLU A 51 -10.83 0.42 -4.53
C GLU A 51 -10.47 -0.94 -3.96
N GLU A 52 -10.65 -1.97 -4.76
CA GLU A 52 -10.31 -3.31 -4.31
C GLU A 52 -8.82 -3.45 -4.09
N ALA A 53 -8.02 -2.95 -5.03
CA ALA A 53 -6.56 -3.03 -4.90
C ALA A 53 -6.09 -2.28 -3.67
N GLU A 54 -6.62 -1.07 -3.44
CA GLU A 54 -6.22 -0.28 -2.29
C GLU A 54 -6.65 -0.93 -0.98
N ARG A 55 -7.87 -1.46 -0.93
CA ARG A 55 -8.35 -2.12 0.28
C ARG A 55 -7.46 -3.29 0.65
N LYS A 56 -7.16 -4.12 -0.33
CA LYS A 56 -6.31 -5.29 -0.06
C LYS A 56 -4.91 -4.89 0.36
N ALA A 57 -4.35 -3.88 -0.28
CA ALA A 57 -3.02 -3.42 0.08
C ALA A 57 -3.00 -2.84 1.49
N LEU A 58 -4.02 -2.07 1.84
CA LEU A 58 -4.11 -1.48 3.16
C LEU A 58 -4.28 -2.55 4.24
N GLU A 59 -5.05 -3.59 3.96
CA GLU A 59 -5.17 -4.69 4.90
C GLU A 59 -3.83 -5.35 5.17
N LYS A 60 -3.06 -5.57 4.12
CA LYS A 60 -1.73 -6.14 4.28
C LYS A 60 -0.81 -5.21 5.05
N ALA A 61 -0.91 -3.92 4.77
CA ALA A 61 -0.08 -2.93 5.44
C ALA A 61 -0.39 -2.89 6.94
N GLU A 62 -1.66 -2.90 7.28
CA GLU A 62 -2.06 -2.88 8.68
C GLU A 62 -1.57 -4.13 9.42
N LYS A 63 -1.68 -5.27 8.76
CA LYS A 63 -1.21 -6.50 9.35
C LYS A 63 0.28 -6.47 9.59
N TYR A 64 1.03 -5.96 8.63
CA TYR A 64 2.47 -5.85 8.75
C TYR A 64 2.86 -4.94 9.92
N ILE A 65 2.20 -3.81 10.04
CA ILE A 65 2.50 -2.85 11.09
C ILE A 65 2.17 -3.44 12.46
N LYS A 66 1.06 -4.15 12.56
CA LYS A 66 0.71 -4.79 13.82
C LYS A 66 1.73 -5.83 14.23
N GLN A 67 2.22 -6.60 13.28
CA GLN A 67 3.24 -7.61 13.57
C GLN A 67 4.53 -6.95 14.04
N THR A 68 4.91 -5.86 13.40
CA THR A 68 6.11 -5.14 13.77
C THR A 68 5.99 -4.60 15.19
N ARG A 69 4.82 -4.06 15.53
CA ARG A 69 4.59 -3.52 16.87
C ARG A 69 4.69 -4.59 17.93
N ARG A 70 4.20 -5.79 17.63
CA ARG A 70 4.28 -6.87 18.60
C ARG A 70 5.71 -7.16 18.99
N PHE A 71 6.60 -7.11 18.03
CA PHE A 71 8.01 -7.38 18.31
C PHE A 71 8.64 -6.26 19.13
N THR A 72 8.24 -5.02 18.86
CA THR A 72 8.85 -3.89 19.53
C THR A 72 8.34 -3.73 20.96
N THR A 73 7.13 -4.15 21.24
CA THR A 73 6.59 -4.04 22.58
C THR A 73 6.91 -5.23 23.45
N GLY A 74 7.40 -6.29 22.84
CA GLY A 74 7.67 -7.56 23.51
C GLY A 74 8.64 -7.51 24.64
#